data_1d8a204b486f4f0148d4d978219a445e
#
_entry.id   1d8a204b486f4f0148d4d978219a445e
#
_cell.length_a   1.000
_cell.length_b   1.000
_cell.length_c   1.000
_cell.angle_alpha   90.00
_cell.angle_beta   90.00
_cell.angle_gamma   90.00
#
_symmetry.space_group_name_H-M   'P 1'
#
loop_
_entity.id
_entity.type
_entity.pdbx_description
1 polymer ?
#
loop_
_entity_poly.entity_id
_entity_poly.type
_entity_poly.pdbx_seq_one_letter_code
_entity_poly.pdbx_strand_id
1 'polypeptide(L)'
;MAILRIDGNVKIGHIYECNFGMFKKNEVPQAGQPQAVTKDKNEAATDDYNYRIPNEMIKKRPVVVIGKHKGQYIVVPISSTKETDRKPAKTPENVGFHILLQPGDMPVTARYVQEKERWAKSNLLMTIDGGRLTDIYDTGVNQFVAAHKISDDTLLKIRQGVIISIGLRDMLTPVQQAEEKAAD
;
A
#
# COMPACT_ATOMS: atom_id res chain seq x y z
N MET A 1 -14.35 -14.18 17.03
CA MET A 1 -14.63 -13.90 15.61
C MET A 1 -14.22 -12.48 15.31
N ALA A 2 -13.25 -12.25 14.40
CA ALA A 2 -12.96 -10.91 13.93
C ALA A 2 -14.14 -10.46 13.07
N ILE A 3 -14.84 -9.41 13.52
CA ILE A 3 -15.91 -8.80 12.73
C ILE A 3 -15.25 -8.18 11.52
N LEU A 4 -15.55 -8.70 10.34
CA LEU A 4 -15.19 -8.06 9.07
C LEU A 4 -15.86 -6.69 9.05
N ARG A 5 -15.06 -5.65 9.23
CA ARG A 5 -15.53 -4.27 9.35
C ARG A 5 -15.46 -3.57 7.99
N ILE A 6 -16.14 -4.15 7.02
CA ILE A 6 -16.34 -3.59 5.69
C ILE A 6 -17.84 -3.48 5.48
N ASP A 7 -18.31 -2.29 5.17
CA ASP A 7 -19.69 -2.08 4.78
C ASP A 7 -19.90 -2.56 3.33
N GLY A 8 -20.56 -3.70 3.23
CA GLY A 8 -20.81 -4.39 1.95
C GLY A 8 -19.60 -5.15 1.40
N ASN A 9 -19.53 -5.25 0.07
CA ASN A 9 -18.48 -5.98 -0.63
C ASN A 9 -17.29 -5.08 -0.96
N VAL A 10 -16.07 -5.63 -0.89
CA VAL A 10 -14.87 -4.96 -1.38
C VAL A 10 -15.01 -4.64 -2.87
N LYS A 11 -14.77 -3.38 -3.23
CA LYS A 11 -14.92 -2.84 -4.59
C LYS A 11 -13.56 -2.44 -5.17
N ILE A 12 -13.37 -2.71 -6.46
CA ILE A 12 -12.20 -2.26 -7.22
C ILE A 12 -12.24 -0.73 -7.34
N GLY A 13 -11.09 -0.08 -7.29
CA GLY A 13 -10.96 1.38 -7.33
C GLY A 13 -11.33 2.06 -6.02
N HIS A 14 -11.51 1.32 -4.93
CA HIS A 14 -11.81 1.88 -3.62
C HIS A 14 -10.64 1.72 -2.67
N ILE A 15 -10.57 2.65 -1.71
CA ILE A 15 -9.54 2.68 -0.68
C ILE A 15 -10.07 2.00 0.59
N TYR A 16 -9.26 1.10 1.13
CA TYR A 16 -9.46 0.40 2.40
C TYR A 16 -8.19 0.52 3.24
N GLU A 17 -8.27 0.22 4.52
CA GLU A 17 -7.09 -0.06 5.32
C GLU A 17 -6.75 -1.55 5.27
N CYS A 18 -5.48 -1.87 5.02
CA CYS A 18 -4.96 -3.23 5.02
C CYS A 18 -4.00 -3.44 6.19
N ASN A 19 -4.20 -4.51 6.93
CA ASN A 19 -3.26 -4.96 7.93
C ASN A 19 -2.21 -5.87 7.29
N PHE A 20 -1.02 -5.33 7.02
CA PHE A 20 0.12 -6.06 6.48
C PHE A 20 0.90 -6.85 7.55
N GLY A 21 0.45 -6.80 8.80
CA GLY A 21 1.17 -7.40 9.91
C GLY A 21 2.21 -6.45 10.52
N MET A 22 2.86 -6.93 11.54
CA MET A 22 3.90 -6.19 12.27
C MET A 22 5.14 -7.04 12.43
N PHE A 23 6.28 -6.40 12.51
CA PHE A 23 7.49 -7.06 12.97
C PHE A 23 7.27 -7.48 14.40
N LYS A 24 7.53 -8.74 14.69
CA LYS A 24 7.68 -9.18 16.07
C LYS A 24 8.93 -8.48 16.62
N LYS A 25 8.77 -7.58 17.58
CA LYS A 25 9.92 -7.06 18.31
C LYS A 25 10.51 -8.24 19.06
N ASN A 26 11.76 -8.57 18.76
CA ASN A 26 12.51 -9.45 19.66
C ASN A 26 12.42 -8.83 21.05
N GLU A 27 12.11 -9.64 22.03
CA GLU A 27 12.20 -9.22 23.43
C GLU A 27 13.58 -8.61 23.64
N VAL A 28 13.62 -7.50 24.37
CA VAL A 28 14.88 -6.81 24.66
C VAL A 28 15.87 -7.84 25.19
N PRO A 29 17.04 -8.04 24.57
CA PRO A 29 18.00 -9.01 25.03
C PRO A 29 18.31 -8.73 26.49
N GLN A 30 18.21 -9.72 27.36
CA GLN A 30 18.68 -9.57 28.71
C GLN A 30 20.16 -9.21 28.67
N ALA A 31 20.59 -8.30 29.56
CA ALA A 31 21.95 -7.81 29.60
C ALA A 31 22.95 -9.01 29.62
N GLY A 32 23.81 -9.08 28.61
CA GLY A 32 24.79 -10.13 28.42
C GLY A 32 24.50 -11.18 27.35
N GLN A 33 23.35 -11.16 26.71
CA GLN A 33 23.11 -12.02 25.56
C GLN A 33 23.48 -11.32 24.24
N PRO A 34 24.13 -12.00 23.28
CA PRO A 34 24.45 -11.43 21.99
C PRO A 34 23.16 -11.08 21.26
N GLN A 35 23.06 -9.85 20.83
CA GLN A 35 21.95 -9.36 20.05
C GLN A 35 21.94 -10.10 18.69
N ALA A 36 20.99 -10.99 18.49
CA ALA A 36 20.79 -11.61 17.18
C ALA A 36 20.27 -10.57 16.19
N VAL A 37 21.18 -9.89 15.51
CA VAL A 37 20.90 -8.81 14.56
C VAL A 37 20.73 -9.35 13.14
N THR A 38 20.18 -10.51 12.95
CA THR A 38 19.90 -10.95 11.59
C THR A 38 18.43 -10.73 11.32
N LYS A 39 18.15 -9.86 10.36
CA LYS A 39 16.82 -9.59 9.82
C LYS A 39 16.06 -10.87 9.42
N ASP A 40 16.75 -11.96 9.27
CA ASP A 40 16.28 -13.21 8.69
C ASP A 40 16.10 -14.34 9.72
N LYS A 41 16.43 -14.10 10.98
CA LYS A 41 16.26 -15.11 12.02
C LYS A 41 15.12 -14.76 12.95
N ASN A 42 13.98 -15.34 12.68
CA ASN A 42 12.88 -15.38 13.62
C ASN A 42 12.57 -16.85 13.97
N GLU A 43 13.25 -17.35 14.99
CA GLU A 43 13.13 -18.72 15.42
C GLU A 43 11.81 -19.04 16.14
N ALA A 44 11.05 -18.01 16.49
CA ALA A 44 9.83 -18.14 17.28
C ALA A 44 8.53 -17.93 16.49
N ALA A 45 8.61 -17.91 15.17
CA ALA A 45 7.52 -17.39 14.34
C ALA A 45 6.60 -18.45 13.76
N THR A 46 6.61 -19.66 14.29
CA THR A 46 5.87 -20.76 13.67
C THR A 46 4.38 -20.51 13.48
N ASP A 47 3.78 -19.61 14.28
CA ASP A 47 2.32 -19.35 14.20
C ASP A 47 1.94 -17.86 14.24
N ASP A 48 2.87 -16.94 13.99
CA ASP A 48 2.58 -15.51 14.00
C ASP A 48 2.23 -15.00 12.61
N TYR A 49 0.93 -14.89 12.31
CA TYR A 49 0.42 -14.32 11.07
C TYR A 49 0.81 -12.85 10.82
N ASN A 50 1.41 -12.20 11.80
CA ASN A 50 1.90 -10.83 11.71
C ASN A 50 3.40 -10.78 11.43
N TYR A 51 4.04 -11.93 11.26
CA TYR A 51 5.45 -11.98 10.90
C TYR A 51 5.68 -11.32 9.53
N ARG A 52 6.76 -10.62 9.43
CA ARG A 52 7.18 -9.92 8.22
C ARG A 52 8.54 -10.39 7.76
N ILE A 53 8.66 -10.65 6.47
CA ILE A 53 9.97 -10.74 5.81
C ILE A 53 10.58 -9.33 5.71
N PRO A 54 11.88 -9.14 6.01
CA PRO A 54 12.55 -7.85 5.88
C PRO A 54 12.31 -7.20 4.51
N ASN A 55 12.16 -5.87 4.51
CA ASN A 55 11.88 -5.03 3.33
C ASN A 55 10.46 -5.14 2.76
N GLU A 56 9.58 -5.95 3.33
CA GLU A 56 8.17 -5.93 2.97
C GLU A 56 7.40 -4.78 3.66
N MET A 57 6.23 -4.49 3.11
CA MET A 57 5.31 -3.53 3.72
C MET A 57 4.75 -4.06 5.03
N ILE A 58 4.77 -3.25 6.08
CA ILE A 58 4.24 -3.59 7.39
C ILE A 58 3.27 -2.54 7.91
N LYS A 59 2.60 -2.87 9.02
CA LYS A 59 1.61 -2.07 9.73
C LYS A 59 0.29 -1.97 8.95
N LYS A 60 -0.65 -1.31 9.57
CA LYS A 60 -1.91 -0.96 8.94
C LYS A 60 -1.71 0.26 8.04
N ARG A 61 -2.07 0.13 6.76
CA ARG A 61 -1.90 1.18 5.76
C ARG A 61 -3.09 1.24 4.83
N PRO A 62 -3.39 2.43 4.28
CA PRO A 62 -4.38 2.54 3.24
C PRO A 62 -3.87 1.87 1.96
N VAL A 63 -4.78 1.24 1.24
CA VAL A 63 -4.52 0.57 -0.03
C VAL A 63 -5.61 0.86 -1.03
N VAL A 64 -5.27 0.90 -2.31
CA VAL A 64 -6.25 0.86 -3.40
C VAL A 64 -6.41 -0.59 -3.85
N VAL A 65 -7.65 -1.07 -3.94
CA VAL A 65 -7.95 -2.37 -4.53
C VAL A 65 -8.02 -2.22 -6.05
N ILE A 66 -7.17 -2.91 -6.79
CA ILE A 66 -7.10 -2.83 -8.25
C ILE A 66 -7.57 -4.09 -8.96
N GLY A 67 -7.75 -5.19 -8.22
CA GLY A 67 -8.25 -6.46 -8.73
C GLY A 67 -8.79 -7.35 -7.62
N LYS A 68 -9.57 -8.37 -8.00
CA LYS A 68 -10.10 -9.36 -7.05
C LYS A 68 -10.31 -10.72 -7.70
N HIS A 69 -10.08 -11.78 -6.95
CA HIS A 69 -10.40 -13.16 -7.36
C HIS A 69 -10.63 -14.03 -6.12
N LYS A 70 -11.82 -14.68 -6.03
CA LYS A 70 -12.15 -15.70 -5.00
C LYS A 70 -11.74 -15.32 -3.56
N GLY A 71 -12.10 -14.10 -3.09
CA GLY A 71 -11.77 -13.62 -1.73
C GLY A 71 -10.36 -13.09 -1.57
N GLN A 72 -9.54 -13.18 -2.60
CA GLN A 72 -8.22 -12.52 -2.67
C GLN A 72 -8.33 -11.19 -3.41
N TYR A 73 -7.53 -10.23 -3.01
CA TYR A 73 -7.54 -8.88 -3.56
C TYR A 73 -6.13 -8.46 -3.94
N ILE A 74 -6.00 -7.89 -5.12
CA ILE A 74 -4.77 -7.27 -5.57
C ILE A 74 -4.83 -5.81 -5.12
N VAL A 75 -3.86 -5.40 -4.31
CA VAL A 75 -3.82 -4.08 -3.69
C VAL A 75 -2.51 -3.36 -3.95
N VAL A 76 -2.62 -2.04 -4.06
CA VAL A 76 -1.48 -1.12 -4.13
C VAL A 76 -1.48 -0.26 -2.87
N PRO A 77 -0.42 -0.30 -2.03
CA PRO A 77 -0.37 0.49 -0.82
C PRO A 77 -0.16 1.97 -1.10
N ILE A 78 -0.76 2.80 -0.22
CA ILE A 78 -0.62 4.26 -0.25
C ILE A 78 0.33 4.69 0.86
N SER A 79 1.23 5.62 0.55
CA SER A 79 2.19 6.18 1.49
C SER A 79 2.29 7.69 1.33
N SER A 80 2.52 8.39 2.44
CA SER A 80 2.87 9.82 2.44
C SER A 80 4.37 10.08 2.25
N THR A 81 5.17 9.02 2.14
CA THR A 81 6.60 9.14 1.88
C THR A 81 6.82 9.26 0.39
N LYS A 82 7.21 10.46 -0.06
CA LYS A 82 7.73 10.67 -1.40
C LYS A 82 9.07 9.94 -1.52
N GLU A 83 9.43 9.55 -2.71
CA GLU A 83 10.82 9.22 -3.00
C GLU A 83 11.64 10.49 -2.75
N THR A 84 12.47 10.46 -1.71
CA THR A 84 13.21 11.65 -1.29
C THR A 84 14.46 11.81 -2.15
N ASP A 85 14.92 13.05 -2.28
CA ASP A 85 16.18 13.47 -2.92
C ASP A 85 17.43 12.75 -2.36
N ARG A 86 17.27 11.95 -1.30
CA ARG A 86 18.34 11.12 -0.70
C ARG A 86 18.57 9.80 -1.44
N LYS A 87 17.70 9.42 -2.34
CA LYS A 87 17.90 8.27 -3.22
C LYS A 87 18.51 8.75 -4.52
N PRO A 88 19.36 7.93 -5.17
CA PRO A 88 19.91 8.26 -6.47
C PRO A 88 18.78 8.66 -7.41
N ALA A 89 19.10 9.58 -8.33
CA ALA A 89 18.17 10.07 -9.33
C ALA A 89 17.33 8.94 -9.91
N LYS A 90 16.04 9.19 -10.11
CA LYS A 90 15.14 8.22 -10.72
C LYS A 90 15.80 7.65 -11.97
N THR A 91 16.04 6.36 -11.97
CA THR A 91 16.43 5.71 -13.21
C THR A 91 15.22 5.70 -14.14
N PRO A 92 15.41 5.75 -15.47
CA PRO A 92 14.30 5.69 -16.42
C PRO A 92 13.36 4.49 -16.18
N GLU A 93 13.89 3.41 -15.61
CA GLU A 93 13.10 2.21 -15.26
C GLU A 93 12.16 2.40 -14.09
N ASN A 94 12.45 3.36 -13.19
CA ASN A 94 11.66 3.62 -11.97
C ASN A 94 10.63 4.75 -12.12
N VAL A 95 10.61 5.39 -13.27
CA VAL A 95 9.63 6.44 -13.57
C VAL A 95 8.24 5.82 -13.67
N GLY A 96 7.24 6.46 -13.06
CA GLY A 96 5.84 6.00 -13.09
C GLY A 96 5.45 4.97 -12.02
N PHE A 97 6.35 4.61 -11.10
CA PHE A 97 6.00 3.68 -10.01
C PHE A 97 5.16 4.30 -8.90
N HIS A 98 5.31 5.59 -8.68
CA HIS A 98 4.67 6.31 -7.59
C HIS A 98 3.67 7.31 -8.16
N ILE A 99 2.39 6.97 -8.03
CA ILE A 99 1.30 7.78 -8.56
C ILE A 99 0.79 8.71 -7.45
N LEU A 100 0.88 10.02 -7.68
CA LEU A 100 0.30 11.03 -6.78
C LEU A 100 -1.23 10.91 -6.83
N LEU A 101 -1.84 10.75 -5.66
CA LEU A 101 -3.29 10.81 -5.51
C LEU A 101 -3.76 12.25 -5.68
N GLN A 102 -4.81 12.44 -6.46
CA GLN A 102 -5.40 13.76 -6.69
C GLN A 102 -6.22 14.22 -5.48
N PRO A 103 -6.44 15.53 -5.31
CA PRO A 103 -7.38 16.03 -4.32
C PRO A 103 -8.75 15.36 -4.49
N GLY A 104 -9.28 14.81 -3.41
CA GLY A 104 -10.54 14.07 -3.43
C GLY A 104 -10.41 12.55 -3.65
N ASP A 105 -9.26 12.03 -4.06
CA ASP A 105 -9.05 10.57 -4.17
C ASP A 105 -8.95 9.88 -2.80
N MET A 106 -8.62 10.62 -1.74
CA MET A 106 -8.46 10.06 -0.39
C MET A 106 -9.53 10.61 0.54
N PRO A 107 -10.20 9.79 1.37
CA PRO A 107 -11.13 10.31 2.37
C PRO A 107 -10.38 11.14 3.41
N VAL A 108 -10.96 12.29 3.78
CA VAL A 108 -10.42 13.16 4.83
C VAL A 108 -10.85 12.61 6.19
N THR A 109 -9.90 12.39 7.06
CA THR A 109 -10.12 11.89 8.43
C THR A 109 -9.09 12.51 9.36
N ALA A 110 -9.21 12.34 10.66
CA ALA A 110 -8.22 12.79 11.63
C ALA A 110 -6.79 12.25 11.33
N ARG A 111 -6.70 11.06 10.72
CA ARG A 111 -5.42 10.45 10.32
C ARG A 111 -4.96 10.83 8.91
N TYR A 112 -5.90 11.05 8.02
CA TYR A 112 -5.64 11.32 6.60
C TYR A 112 -6.07 12.74 6.24
N VAL A 113 -5.28 13.72 6.70
CA VAL A 113 -5.51 15.14 6.44
C VAL A 113 -5.30 15.47 4.95
N GLN A 114 -6.07 16.41 4.44
CA GLN A 114 -6.12 16.74 3.01
C GLN A 114 -4.82 17.36 2.50
N GLU A 115 -4.14 18.14 3.32
CA GLU A 115 -2.95 18.90 2.92
C GLU A 115 -1.71 18.00 2.72
N LYS A 116 -1.81 16.74 3.15
CA LYS A 116 -0.68 15.81 3.04
C LYS A 116 -0.75 15.01 1.76
N GLU A 117 0.16 15.27 0.84
CA GLU A 117 0.33 14.48 -0.37
C GLU A 117 0.53 12.99 -0.08
N ARG A 118 -0.05 12.15 -0.93
CA ARG A 118 0.04 10.69 -0.83
C ARG A 118 0.23 10.07 -2.19
N TRP A 119 1.01 9.00 -2.22
CA TRP A 119 1.34 8.27 -3.44
C TRP A 119 0.92 6.81 -3.33
N ALA A 120 0.24 6.31 -4.35
CA ALA A 120 0.09 4.89 -4.57
C ALA A 120 1.44 4.31 -5.04
N LYS A 121 1.92 3.27 -4.35
CA LYS A 121 3.21 2.63 -4.59
C LYS A 121 3.02 1.40 -5.46
N SER A 122 2.92 1.58 -6.77
CA SER A 122 2.60 0.50 -7.71
C SER A 122 3.63 -0.62 -7.73
N ASN A 123 4.89 -0.31 -7.44
CA ASN A 123 5.97 -1.29 -7.28
C ASN A 123 5.87 -2.15 -6.01
N LEU A 124 4.95 -1.84 -5.11
CA LEU A 124 4.67 -2.61 -3.89
C LEU A 124 3.32 -3.33 -3.98
N LEU A 125 2.92 -3.69 -5.19
CA LEU A 125 1.74 -4.51 -5.45
C LEU A 125 1.75 -5.77 -4.61
N MET A 126 0.62 -6.10 -3.99
CA MET A 126 0.47 -7.34 -3.22
C MET A 126 -0.89 -7.99 -3.46
N THR A 127 -0.92 -9.32 -3.40
CA THR A 127 -2.17 -10.08 -3.27
C THR A 127 -2.39 -10.42 -1.80
N ILE A 128 -3.57 -10.12 -1.29
CA ILE A 128 -3.92 -10.30 0.11
C ILE A 128 -5.26 -11.02 0.24
N ASP A 129 -5.49 -11.68 1.38
CA ASP A 129 -6.79 -12.17 1.79
C ASP A 129 -7.71 -11.01 2.23
N GLY A 130 -9.00 -11.11 1.92
CA GLY A 130 -10.00 -10.09 2.27
C GLY A 130 -10.12 -9.84 3.77
N GLY A 131 -9.81 -10.83 4.61
CA GLY A 131 -9.80 -10.66 6.07
C GLY A 131 -8.76 -9.66 6.59
N ARG A 132 -7.80 -9.26 5.74
CA ARG A 132 -6.83 -8.20 6.06
C ARG A 132 -7.35 -6.79 5.81
N LEU A 133 -8.47 -6.64 5.10
CA LEU A 133 -9.07 -5.35 4.76
C LEU A 133 -10.07 -4.91 5.82
N THR A 134 -10.13 -3.61 6.05
CA THR A 134 -11.17 -2.95 6.84
C THR A 134 -11.48 -1.59 6.20
N ASP A 135 -12.69 -1.10 6.40
CA ASP A 135 -12.97 0.31 6.14
C ASP A 135 -12.04 1.20 6.96
N ILE A 136 -11.82 2.43 6.50
CA ILE A 136 -11.00 3.40 7.22
C ILE A 136 -11.74 3.82 8.49
N TYR A 137 -11.06 3.71 9.64
CA TYR A 137 -11.60 4.18 10.90
C TYR A 137 -11.16 5.61 11.16
N ASP A 138 -12.12 6.52 11.30
CA ASP A 138 -11.85 7.90 11.69
C ASP A 138 -11.94 8.07 13.22
N THR A 139 -10.78 8.32 13.81
CA THR A 139 -10.68 8.56 15.25
C THR A 139 -11.28 9.90 15.70
N GLY A 140 -11.44 10.86 14.77
CA GLY A 140 -12.02 12.17 15.06
C GLY A 140 -13.51 12.10 15.35
N VAL A 141 -14.24 11.25 14.64
CA VAL A 141 -15.68 11.02 14.80
C VAL A 141 -16.03 9.65 15.39
N ASN A 142 -15.01 8.85 15.70
CA ASN A 142 -15.10 7.52 16.31
C ASN A 142 -15.99 6.54 15.54
N GLN A 143 -15.87 6.53 14.21
CA GLN A 143 -16.65 5.64 13.35
C GLN A 143 -15.89 5.24 12.08
N PHE A 144 -16.37 4.19 11.39
CA PHE A 144 -15.86 3.79 10.09
C PHE A 144 -16.39 4.73 9.00
N VAL A 145 -15.49 5.12 8.10
CA VAL A 145 -15.82 5.89 6.90
C VAL A 145 -16.06 4.92 5.77
N ALA A 146 -17.15 5.10 5.03
CA ALA A 146 -17.45 4.29 3.87
C ALA A 146 -16.27 4.27 2.88
N ALA A 147 -16.05 3.13 2.25
CA ALA A 147 -14.95 2.95 1.31
C ALA A 147 -15.03 3.99 0.17
N HIS A 148 -13.98 4.79 0.04
CA HIS A 148 -13.90 5.90 -0.90
C HIS A 148 -13.44 5.41 -2.28
N LYS A 149 -14.15 5.80 -3.34
CA LYS A 149 -13.75 5.53 -4.72
C LYS A 149 -12.75 6.60 -5.17
N ILE A 150 -11.60 6.18 -5.68
CA ILE A 150 -10.66 7.08 -6.37
C ILE A 150 -11.18 7.43 -7.77
N SER A 151 -10.65 8.48 -8.37
CA SER A 151 -10.96 8.84 -9.75
C SER A 151 -10.55 7.72 -10.72
N ASP A 152 -11.28 7.59 -11.81
CA ASP A 152 -10.98 6.56 -12.83
C ASP A 152 -9.63 6.84 -13.51
N ASP A 153 -9.24 8.12 -13.63
CA ASP A 153 -7.93 8.54 -14.11
C ASP A 153 -6.79 8.08 -13.18
N THR A 154 -6.92 8.35 -11.86
CA THR A 154 -5.94 7.86 -10.88
C THR A 154 -5.86 6.33 -10.87
N LEU A 155 -6.99 5.63 -10.99
CA LEU A 155 -6.99 4.17 -11.06
C LEU A 155 -6.25 3.66 -12.30
N LEU A 156 -6.46 4.32 -13.46
CA LEU A 156 -5.77 3.98 -14.70
C LEU A 156 -4.25 4.17 -14.54
N LYS A 157 -3.81 5.32 -14.02
CA LYS A 157 -2.38 5.61 -13.77
C LYS A 157 -1.75 4.59 -12.80
N ILE A 158 -2.46 4.19 -11.75
CA ILE A 158 -1.98 3.15 -10.83
C ILE A 158 -1.77 1.81 -11.56
N ARG A 159 -2.70 1.41 -12.42
CA ARG A 159 -2.59 0.18 -13.22
C ARG A 159 -1.42 0.27 -14.22
N GLN A 160 -1.23 1.41 -14.86
CA GLN A 160 -0.07 1.66 -15.73
C GLN A 160 1.23 1.55 -14.93
N GLY A 161 1.30 2.15 -13.74
CA GLY A 161 2.44 2.04 -12.85
C GLY A 161 2.76 0.59 -12.44
N VAL A 162 1.74 -0.25 -12.27
CA VAL A 162 1.94 -1.70 -12.04
C VAL A 162 2.57 -2.37 -13.27
N ILE A 163 2.04 -2.10 -14.48
CA ILE A 163 2.58 -2.64 -15.74
C ILE A 163 4.06 -2.26 -15.89
N ILE A 164 4.41 -1.01 -15.60
CA ILE A 164 5.78 -0.52 -15.62
C ILE A 164 6.64 -1.24 -14.59
N SER A 165 6.12 -1.41 -13.37
CA SER A 165 6.88 -1.98 -12.25
C SER A 165 7.25 -3.45 -12.45
N ILE A 166 6.53 -4.16 -13.30
CA ILE A 166 6.84 -5.54 -13.70
C ILE A 166 7.60 -5.64 -15.04
N GLY A 167 8.11 -4.51 -15.56
CA GLY A 167 8.95 -4.47 -16.74
C GLY A 167 8.22 -4.49 -18.09
N LEU A 168 6.90 -4.29 -18.10
CA LEU A 168 6.08 -4.35 -19.32
C LEU A 168 5.71 -2.97 -19.85
N ARG A 169 6.58 -2.00 -19.74
CA ARG A 169 6.37 -0.61 -20.21
C ARG A 169 6.05 -0.54 -21.71
N ASP A 170 6.62 -1.42 -22.49
CA ASP A 170 6.41 -1.52 -23.94
C ASP A 170 4.97 -1.93 -24.32
N MET A 171 4.23 -2.51 -23.38
CA MET A 171 2.81 -2.83 -23.56
C MET A 171 1.88 -1.61 -23.43
N LEU A 172 2.39 -0.49 -22.90
CA LEU A 172 1.61 0.77 -22.85
C LEU A 172 1.59 1.40 -24.24
N THR A 173 0.44 1.99 -24.59
CA THR A 173 0.31 2.70 -25.88
C THR A 173 1.22 3.94 -25.91
N PRO A 174 1.63 4.43 -27.11
CA PRO A 174 2.47 5.63 -27.21
C PRO A 174 1.89 6.86 -26.51
N VAL A 175 0.55 7.02 -26.54
CA VAL A 175 -0.13 8.11 -25.82
C VAL A 175 0.07 7.99 -24.31
N GLN A 176 -0.13 6.80 -23.76
CA GLN A 176 0.05 6.52 -22.33
C GLN A 176 1.50 6.69 -21.87
N GLN A 177 2.46 6.37 -22.74
CA GLN A 177 3.89 6.59 -22.46
C GLN A 177 4.27 8.07 -22.48
N ALA A 178 3.64 8.88 -23.34
CA ALA A 178 3.89 10.32 -23.43
C ALA A 178 3.34 11.09 -22.21
N GLU A 179 2.13 10.75 -21.75
CA GLU A 179 1.51 11.35 -20.56
C GLU A 179 2.35 11.08 -19.30
N GLU A 180 2.93 9.89 -19.19
CA GLU A 180 3.80 9.52 -18.09
C GLU A 180 5.09 10.37 -18.06
N LYS A 181 5.71 10.58 -19.22
CA LYS A 181 6.93 11.42 -19.34
C LYS A 181 6.69 12.88 -19.02
N ALA A 182 5.47 13.37 -19.23
CA ALA A 182 5.10 14.77 -18.99
C ALA A 182 4.77 15.02 -17.49
N ALA A 183 4.47 13.99 -16.72
CA ALA A 183 4.10 14.08 -15.32
C ALA A 183 5.31 14.02 -14.34
N ASP A 184 6.53 13.86 -14.87
CA ASP A 184 7.81 13.85 -14.14
C ASP A 184 8.57 15.17 -14.26
#